data_e74c10a5e8bcac8c2ce2352d5c4bfc48
#
_entry.id   e74c10a5e8bcac8c2ce2352d5c4bfc48
#
_cell.length_a   1.000
_cell.length_b   1.000
_cell.length_c   1.000
_cell.angle_alpha   90.00
_cell.angle_beta   90.00
_cell.angle_gamma   90.00
#
_symmetry.space_group_name_H-M   'P 1'
#
loop_
_entity.id
_entity.type
_entity.pdbx_description
1 polymer ?
#
loop_
_entity_poly.entity_id
_entity_poly.type
_entity_poly.pdbx_seq_one_letter_code
_entity_poly.pdbx_strand_id
1 'polypeptide(L)'
;MLNVKDNKTMMYTDLAVEIQEECSGRQGEIPGVVLEQYEEDGKGIRVTKIQIQTADGAKRMGRPIGNYMTLESADKEHSDEHSDKNLSGTKLPDTNLLASYINGLLPSSAHSFLIVGLGNANMTADALGPLTIEKMAQSGMASYTSMIVPGVFAQTGMESCEIIQGIVQQTSPDCIITIDALAARSAFRLGTTVQLTDTGI
;
A
#
# COMPACT_ATOMS: atom_id res chain seq x y z
N MET A 1 -35.26 -15.48 23.97
CA MET A 1 -33.85 -15.05 24.13
C MET A 1 -33.25 -14.92 22.75
N LEU A 2 -33.22 -13.70 22.24
CA LEU A 2 -32.60 -13.40 20.93
C LEU A 2 -31.10 -13.32 21.13
N ASN A 3 -30.37 -14.22 20.45
CA ASN A 3 -28.93 -14.27 20.42
C ASN A 3 -28.44 -13.07 19.61
N VAL A 4 -28.00 -12.01 20.29
CA VAL A 4 -27.30 -10.89 19.67
C VAL A 4 -25.95 -11.44 19.24
N LYS A 5 -25.83 -11.87 17.97
CA LYS A 5 -24.56 -12.13 17.35
C LYS A 5 -23.80 -10.79 17.33
N ASP A 6 -22.60 -10.80 17.91
CA ASP A 6 -21.66 -9.70 17.88
C ASP A 6 -21.47 -9.22 16.42
N ASN A 7 -22.19 -8.16 16.08
CA ASN A 7 -22.00 -7.45 14.82
C ASN A 7 -20.81 -6.50 15.02
N LYS A 8 -19.62 -7.09 15.17
CA LYS A 8 -18.37 -6.33 15.16
C LYS A 8 -18.27 -5.75 13.75
N THR A 9 -18.65 -4.49 13.61
CA THR A 9 -18.48 -3.75 12.34
C THR A 9 -17.04 -3.92 11.91
N MET A 10 -16.80 -4.71 10.88
CA MET A 10 -15.46 -4.97 10.36
C MET A 10 -14.98 -3.65 9.77
N MET A 11 -14.04 -2.98 10.45
CA MET A 11 -13.42 -1.79 9.91
C MET A 11 -12.62 -2.20 8.67
N TYR A 12 -12.88 -1.54 7.56
CA TYR A 12 -12.20 -1.77 6.29
C TYR A 12 -10.70 -1.47 6.41
N THR A 13 -9.86 -2.22 5.72
CA THR A 13 -8.43 -1.98 5.59
C THR A 13 -7.91 -2.40 4.23
N ASP A 14 -6.95 -1.64 3.70
CA ASP A 14 -6.22 -1.98 2.48
C ASP A 14 -4.89 -2.68 2.78
N LEU A 15 -4.45 -2.67 4.04
CA LEU A 15 -3.17 -3.25 4.43
C LEU A 15 -3.25 -4.78 4.55
N ALA A 16 -2.43 -5.48 3.77
CA ALA A 16 -2.34 -6.95 3.80
C ALA A 16 -1.92 -7.48 5.17
N VAL A 17 -1.06 -6.75 5.90
CA VAL A 17 -0.62 -7.11 7.24
C VAL A 17 -1.80 -7.15 8.23
N GLU A 18 -2.73 -6.20 8.18
CA GLU A 18 -3.90 -6.19 9.06
C GLU A 18 -4.88 -7.31 8.74
N ILE A 19 -5.03 -7.65 7.47
CA ILE A 19 -5.84 -8.79 7.03
C ILE A 19 -5.22 -10.09 7.52
N GLN A 20 -3.92 -10.24 7.41
CA GLN A 20 -3.20 -11.43 7.86
C GLN A 20 -3.29 -11.59 9.39
N GLU A 21 -3.10 -10.53 10.16
CA GLU A 21 -3.24 -10.50 11.62
C GLU A 21 -4.64 -10.97 12.06
N GLU A 22 -5.68 -10.51 11.38
CA GLU A 22 -7.05 -10.94 11.66
C GLU A 22 -7.30 -12.41 11.33
N CYS A 23 -6.83 -12.86 10.16
CA CYS A 23 -7.02 -14.24 9.73
C CYS A 23 -6.24 -15.23 10.60
N SER A 24 -4.99 -14.90 10.97
CA SER A 24 -4.14 -15.73 11.82
C SER A 24 -4.65 -15.81 13.26
N GLY A 25 -5.18 -14.73 13.79
CA GLY A 25 -5.79 -14.71 15.13
C GLY A 25 -6.99 -15.65 15.28
N ARG A 26 -7.65 -16.01 14.15
CA ARG A 26 -8.80 -16.91 14.12
C ARG A 26 -8.44 -18.37 13.81
N GLN A 27 -7.41 -18.65 13.02
CA GLN A 27 -7.16 -19.97 12.42
C GLN A 27 -5.67 -20.40 12.43
N GLY A 28 -4.74 -19.59 12.95
CA GLY A 28 -3.31 -19.87 12.85
C GLY A 28 -2.74 -19.57 11.46
N GLU A 29 -1.85 -20.44 10.96
CA GLU A 29 -1.26 -20.28 9.62
C GLU A 29 -2.31 -20.38 8.52
N ILE A 30 -2.22 -19.49 7.52
CA ILE A 30 -3.12 -19.48 6.36
C ILE A 30 -2.48 -20.34 5.26
N PRO A 31 -3.10 -21.47 4.86
CA PRO A 31 -2.58 -22.29 3.77
C PRO A 31 -2.39 -21.49 2.48
N GLY A 32 -1.18 -21.61 1.89
CA GLY A 32 -0.83 -20.89 0.67
C GLY A 32 -0.48 -19.41 0.86
N VAL A 33 -0.24 -18.99 2.11
CA VAL A 33 0.28 -17.67 2.45
C VAL A 33 1.55 -17.86 3.27
N VAL A 34 2.65 -17.25 2.83
CA VAL A 34 3.93 -17.22 3.55
C VAL A 34 4.12 -15.85 4.17
N LEU A 35 4.47 -15.83 5.45
CA LEU A 35 4.77 -14.62 6.21
C LEU A 35 6.25 -14.63 6.62
N GLU A 36 6.95 -13.55 6.29
CA GLU A 36 8.29 -13.26 6.80
C GLU A 36 8.28 -11.89 7.47
N GLN A 37 8.91 -11.80 8.65
CA GLN A 37 9.02 -10.54 9.38
C GLN A 37 10.43 -10.36 9.91
N TYR A 38 11.00 -9.17 9.72
CA TYR A 38 12.32 -8.82 10.22
C TYR A 38 12.40 -7.31 10.46
N GLU A 39 13.44 -6.89 11.18
CA GLU A 39 13.77 -5.48 11.36
C GLU A 39 14.99 -5.11 10.54
N GLU A 40 14.94 -3.96 9.89
CA GLU A 40 16.10 -3.40 9.20
C GLU A 40 17.15 -2.91 10.19
N ASP A 41 18.36 -3.43 10.06
CA ASP A 41 19.45 -3.17 11.00
C ASP A 41 19.70 -1.68 11.20
N GLY A 42 19.60 -1.25 12.47
CA GLY A 42 19.87 0.13 12.90
C GLY A 42 18.91 1.19 12.40
N LYS A 43 17.84 0.81 11.69
CA LYS A 43 16.88 1.77 11.11
C LYS A 43 15.59 1.92 11.91
N GLY A 44 15.29 0.96 12.82
CA GLY A 44 14.04 0.93 13.58
C GLY A 44 12.81 0.80 12.68
N ILE A 45 12.96 0.08 11.56
CA ILE A 45 11.90 -0.20 10.59
C ILE A 45 11.67 -1.71 10.58
N ARG A 46 10.43 -2.10 10.84
CA ARG A 46 9.96 -3.48 10.68
C ARG A 46 9.46 -3.67 9.26
N VAL A 47 9.88 -4.76 8.65
CA VAL A 47 9.44 -5.18 7.33
C VAL A 47 8.66 -6.47 7.48
N THR A 48 7.41 -6.46 7.02
CA THR A 48 6.55 -7.64 6.96
C THR A 48 6.30 -7.98 5.50
N LYS A 49 6.77 -9.15 5.07
CA LYS A 49 6.52 -9.70 3.73
C LYS A 49 5.43 -10.75 3.81
N ILE A 50 4.39 -10.58 3.02
CA ILE A 50 3.30 -11.55 2.85
C ILE A 50 3.32 -11.98 1.39
N GLN A 51 3.52 -13.27 1.16
CA GLN A 51 3.44 -13.86 -0.17
C GLN A 51 2.21 -14.75 -0.26
N ILE A 52 1.26 -14.36 -1.09
CA ILE A 52 0.07 -15.15 -1.41
C ILE A 52 0.41 -16.02 -2.63
N GLN A 53 0.44 -17.34 -2.43
CA GLN A 53 0.93 -18.28 -3.45
C GLN A 53 -0.19 -19.07 -4.12
N THR A 54 -1.36 -19.17 -3.50
CA THR A 54 -2.44 -20.04 -3.97
C THR A 54 -3.77 -19.30 -4.08
N ALA A 55 -4.67 -19.83 -4.93
CA ALA A 55 -6.03 -19.30 -5.06
C ALA A 55 -6.84 -19.40 -3.75
N ASP A 56 -6.60 -20.42 -2.93
CA ASP A 56 -7.24 -20.54 -1.62
C ASP A 56 -6.72 -19.48 -0.64
N GLY A 57 -5.40 -19.25 -0.62
CA GLY A 57 -4.78 -18.14 0.13
C GLY A 57 -5.33 -16.79 -0.31
N ALA A 58 -5.42 -16.55 -1.62
CA ALA A 58 -5.97 -15.32 -2.19
C ALA A 58 -7.43 -15.09 -1.75
N LYS A 59 -8.25 -16.14 -1.79
CA LYS A 59 -9.65 -16.08 -1.34
C LYS A 59 -9.77 -15.77 0.16
N ARG A 60 -8.92 -16.35 1.01
CA ARG A 60 -8.92 -16.12 2.46
C ARG A 60 -8.43 -14.73 2.82
N MET A 61 -7.40 -14.26 2.13
CA MET A 61 -6.84 -12.91 2.30
C MET A 61 -7.70 -11.82 1.63
N GLY A 62 -8.62 -12.18 0.71
CA GLY A 62 -9.35 -11.19 -0.10
C GLY A 62 -8.42 -10.33 -0.96
N ARG A 63 -7.25 -10.86 -1.34
CA ARG A 63 -6.21 -10.17 -2.10
C ARG A 63 -5.67 -11.07 -3.22
N PRO A 64 -5.24 -10.51 -4.37
CA PRO A 64 -4.62 -11.29 -5.44
C PRO A 64 -3.40 -12.10 -5.00
N ILE A 65 -3.07 -13.15 -5.76
CA ILE A 65 -1.79 -13.86 -5.65
C ILE A 65 -0.67 -12.88 -5.97
N GLY A 66 0.39 -12.85 -5.12
CA GLY A 66 1.54 -11.95 -5.28
C GLY A 66 2.20 -11.60 -3.97
N ASN A 67 3.05 -10.59 -4.02
CA ASN A 67 3.88 -10.14 -2.90
C ASN A 67 3.35 -8.82 -2.34
N TYR A 68 3.22 -8.77 -1.02
CA TYR A 68 2.84 -7.58 -0.26
C TYR A 68 3.90 -7.33 0.81
N MET A 69 4.50 -6.16 0.76
CA MET A 69 5.58 -5.79 1.66
C MET A 69 5.18 -4.54 2.43
N THR A 70 5.06 -4.66 3.74
CA THR A 70 4.71 -3.56 4.64
C THR A 70 5.94 -3.11 5.41
N LEU A 71 6.25 -1.82 5.34
CA LEU A 71 7.32 -1.17 6.08
C LEU A 71 6.69 -0.25 7.12
N GLU A 72 7.00 -0.45 8.39
CA GLU A 72 6.46 0.34 9.49
C GLU A 72 7.51 0.56 10.59
N SER A 73 7.35 1.60 11.44
CA SER A 73 8.24 1.82 12.58
C SER A 73 8.18 0.65 13.55
N ALA A 74 9.35 0.15 13.98
CA ALA A 74 9.46 -0.94 14.94
C ALA A 74 9.07 -0.53 16.37
N ASP A 75 9.15 0.76 16.71
CA ASP A 75 8.98 1.28 18.07
C ASP A 75 7.54 1.24 18.63
N LYS A 76 6.59 0.64 17.91
CA LYS A 76 5.16 0.72 18.23
C LYS A 76 4.64 -0.31 19.25
N GLU A 77 5.40 -1.33 19.60
CA GLU A 77 4.88 -2.44 20.42
C GLU A 77 4.68 -2.12 21.92
N HIS A 78 5.13 -0.96 22.43
CA HIS A 78 5.16 -0.68 23.87
C HIS A 78 4.45 0.62 24.29
N SER A 79 3.62 1.22 23.47
CA SER A 79 2.80 2.35 23.91
C SER A 79 1.41 1.86 24.35
N ASP A 80 1.22 1.74 25.66
CA ASP A 80 -0.09 1.56 26.28
C ASP A 80 -1.09 2.59 25.73
N GLU A 81 -2.33 2.14 25.50
CA GLU A 81 -3.45 2.87 24.87
C GLU A 81 -3.80 4.23 25.50
N HIS A 82 -3.07 4.69 26.53
CA HIS A 82 -3.41 5.87 27.35
C HIS A 82 -2.31 6.92 27.45
N SER A 83 -1.23 6.86 26.68
CA SER A 83 -0.25 7.96 26.71
C SER A 83 -0.41 8.87 25.49
N ASP A 84 -0.81 10.13 25.75
CA ASP A 84 -0.68 11.28 24.84
C ASP A 84 0.80 11.54 24.47
N LYS A 85 1.48 10.54 23.91
CA LYS A 85 2.84 10.74 23.39
C LYS A 85 2.75 11.27 21.97
N ASN A 86 3.18 12.52 21.84
CA ASN A 86 3.45 13.21 20.60
C ASN A 86 3.88 12.24 19.49
N LEU A 87 3.24 12.30 18.33
CA LEU A 87 3.60 11.62 17.07
C LEU A 87 5.06 11.87 16.62
N SER A 88 5.86 12.61 17.40
CA SER A 88 7.21 13.04 17.06
C SER A 88 8.27 11.93 17.01
N GLY A 89 7.92 10.68 17.34
CA GLY A 89 8.84 9.54 17.32
C GLY A 89 8.63 8.51 16.22
N THR A 90 7.53 8.59 15.47
CA THR A 90 7.25 7.60 14.42
C THR A 90 8.06 7.90 13.16
N LYS A 91 8.98 7.01 12.83
CA LYS A 91 9.89 7.16 11.70
C LYS A 91 9.34 6.43 10.48
N LEU A 92 9.08 7.16 9.41
CA LEU A 92 8.88 6.55 8.09
C LEU A 92 10.20 5.96 7.57
N PRO A 93 10.15 4.93 6.70
CA PRO A 93 11.33 4.46 6.01
C PRO A 93 12.05 5.63 5.32
N ASP A 94 13.38 5.68 5.45
CA ASP A 94 14.15 6.68 4.72
C ASP A 94 14.04 6.48 3.20
N THR A 95 14.28 7.54 2.45
CA THR A 95 14.12 7.54 0.99
C THR A 95 14.97 6.47 0.30
N ASN A 96 16.19 6.21 0.80
CA ASN A 96 17.09 5.23 0.20
C ASN A 96 16.58 3.81 0.45
N LEU A 97 16.09 3.54 1.66
CA LEU A 97 15.50 2.27 2.00
C LEU A 97 14.26 2.01 1.14
N LEU A 98 13.34 2.97 1.07
CA LEU A 98 12.14 2.84 0.26
C LEU A 98 12.49 2.62 -1.22
N ALA A 99 13.43 3.39 -1.76
CA ALA A 99 13.89 3.24 -3.14
C ALA A 99 14.48 1.85 -3.40
N SER A 100 15.24 1.27 -2.45
CA SER A 100 15.79 -0.08 -2.59
C SER A 100 14.71 -1.15 -2.71
N TYR A 101 13.65 -1.05 -1.92
CA TYR A 101 12.52 -1.97 -1.98
C TYR A 101 11.69 -1.81 -3.26
N ILE A 102 11.44 -0.56 -3.69
CA ILE A 102 10.76 -0.28 -4.96
C ILE A 102 11.56 -0.88 -6.12
N ASN A 103 12.87 -0.61 -6.18
CA ASN A 103 13.74 -1.15 -7.22
C ASN A 103 13.74 -2.68 -7.26
N GLY A 104 13.64 -3.33 -6.10
CA GLY A 104 13.54 -4.79 -6.02
C GLY A 104 12.25 -5.38 -6.59
N LEU A 105 11.19 -4.58 -6.72
CA LEU A 105 9.91 -4.98 -7.32
C LEU A 105 9.83 -4.65 -8.81
N LEU A 106 10.64 -3.71 -9.31
CA LEU A 106 10.60 -3.31 -10.71
C LEU A 106 11.19 -4.39 -11.61
N PRO A 107 10.55 -4.69 -12.76
CA PRO A 107 11.14 -5.60 -13.74
C PRO A 107 12.44 -5.04 -14.28
N SER A 108 13.50 -5.84 -14.26
CA SER A 108 14.83 -5.42 -14.75
C SER A 108 14.87 -5.06 -16.25
N SER A 109 13.86 -5.53 -17.00
CA SER A 109 13.71 -5.25 -18.44
C SER A 109 12.86 -4.02 -18.74
N ALA A 110 12.29 -3.36 -17.73
CA ALA A 110 11.43 -2.19 -17.94
C ALA A 110 12.28 -0.95 -18.27
N HIS A 111 11.96 -0.29 -19.37
CA HIS A 111 12.61 0.92 -19.84
C HIS A 111 11.66 2.12 -19.93
N SER A 112 10.35 1.87 -19.96
CA SER A 112 9.31 2.89 -19.99
C SER A 112 8.33 2.70 -18.85
N PHE A 113 7.99 3.80 -18.17
CA PHE A 113 7.14 3.77 -16.98
C PHE A 113 5.94 4.70 -17.13
N LEU A 114 4.78 4.23 -16.69
CA LEU A 114 3.61 5.08 -16.44
C LEU A 114 3.42 5.15 -14.92
N ILE A 115 3.57 6.34 -14.34
CA ILE A 115 3.31 6.58 -12.91
C ILE A 115 1.93 7.20 -12.76
N VAL A 116 1.10 6.58 -11.95
CA VAL A 116 -0.30 6.96 -11.75
C VAL A 116 -0.52 7.35 -10.29
N GLY A 117 -0.88 8.60 -10.05
CA GLY A 117 -1.32 9.06 -8.72
C GLY A 117 -2.84 8.91 -8.60
N LEU A 118 -3.29 7.90 -7.84
CA LEU A 118 -4.71 7.69 -7.57
C LEU A 118 -5.20 8.61 -6.45
N GLY A 119 -6.49 8.93 -6.49
CA GLY A 119 -7.16 9.69 -5.45
C GLY A 119 -7.58 11.10 -5.87
N ASN A 120 -7.98 11.89 -4.87
CA ASN A 120 -8.53 13.23 -5.02
C ASN A 120 -7.66 14.26 -4.30
N ALA A 121 -7.00 15.14 -5.06
CA ALA A 121 -6.15 16.20 -4.53
C ALA A 121 -6.87 17.16 -3.56
N ASN A 122 -8.19 17.27 -3.64
CA ASN A 122 -8.99 18.14 -2.78
C ASN A 122 -9.42 17.47 -1.46
N MET A 123 -9.08 16.22 -1.25
CA MET A 123 -9.38 15.46 -0.03
C MET A 123 -8.08 15.03 0.64
N THR A 124 -7.75 15.61 1.79
CA THR A 124 -6.46 15.35 2.48
C THR A 124 -6.18 13.86 2.68
N ALA A 125 -7.18 13.06 3.03
CA ALA A 125 -7.03 11.62 3.25
C ALA A 125 -6.76 10.83 1.96
N ASP A 126 -6.99 11.42 0.79
CA ASP A 126 -6.95 10.78 -0.53
C ASP A 126 -6.00 11.51 -1.50
N ALA A 127 -5.19 12.45 -0.98
CA ALA A 127 -4.36 13.33 -1.80
C ALA A 127 -2.94 12.81 -2.07
N LEU A 128 -2.53 11.69 -1.47
CA LEU A 128 -1.14 11.21 -1.54
C LEU A 128 -0.67 11.01 -2.98
N GLY A 129 -1.42 10.27 -3.78
CA GLY A 129 -1.08 10.00 -5.17
C GLY A 129 -0.95 11.28 -6.00
N PRO A 130 -1.99 12.13 -6.06
CA PRO A 130 -1.94 13.41 -6.77
C PRO A 130 -0.79 14.31 -6.37
N LEU A 131 -0.57 14.51 -5.07
CA LEU A 131 0.52 15.35 -4.55
C LEU A 131 1.90 14.78 -4.86
N THR A 132 2.05 13.46 -4.88
CA THR A 132 3.30 12.82 -5.27
C THR A 132 3.61 13.09 -6.74
N ILE A 133 2.64 12.92 -7.64
CA ILE A 133 2.80 13.23 -9.06
C ILE A 133 3.18 14.70 -9.28
N GLU A 134 2.51 15.62 -8.58
CA GLU A 134 2.84 17.04 -8.67
C GLU A 134 4.30 17.32 -8.28
N LYS A 135 4.77 16.75 -7.17
CA LYS A 135 6.16 16.92 -6.73
C LYS A 135 7.17 16.27 -7.68
N MET A 136 6.86 15.11 -8.23
CA MET A 136 7.70 14.44 -9.21
C MET A 136 7.82 15.26 -10.49
N ALA A 137 6.72 15.84 -10.98
CA ALA A 137 6.73 16.72 -12.15
C ALA A 137 7.60 17.98 -11.93
N GLN A 138 7.57 18.55 -10.73
CA GLN A 138 8.40 19.71 -10.36
C GLN A 138 9.91 19.35 -10.29
N SER A 139 10.26 18.10 -10.01
CA SER A 139 11.65 17.66 -9.89
C SER A 139 12.36 17.41 -11.23
N GLY A 140 11.67 17.54 -12.36
CA GLY A 140 12.26 17.38 -13.70
C GLY A 140 12.63 15.94 -14.04
N MET A 141 11.78 14.97 -13.69
CA MET A 141 12.00 13.56 -13.96
C MET A 141 12.24 13.24 -15.43
N ALA A 142 13.03 12.21 -15.64
CA ALA A 142 13.61 11.80 -16.90
C ALA A 142 12.61 11.50 -18.04
N SER A 143 13.09 11.60 -19.26
CA SER A 143 12.36 11.53 -20.53
C SER A 143 11.61 10.22 -20.82
N TYR A 144 11.78 9.19 -19.98
CA TYR A 144 11.19 7.85 -20.16
C TYR A 144 10.04 7.56 -19.20
N THR A 145 9.57 8.56 -18.45
CA THR A 145 8.52 8.40 -17.44
C THR A 145 7.34 9.28 -17.81
N SER A 146 6.20 8.66 -18.05
CA SER A 146 4.92 9.35 -18.17
C SER A 146 4.22 9.38 -16.83
N MET A 147 3.54 10.47 -16.50
CA MET A 147 2.85 10.65 -15.22
C MET A 147 1.44 11.14 -15.43
N ILE A 148 0.47 10.61 -14.65
CA ILE A 148 -0.92 11.04 -14.70
C ILE A 148 -1.58 11.01 -13.32
N VAL A 149 -2.52 11.92 -13.12
CA VAL A 149 -3.54 11.88 -12.07
C VAL A 149 -4.89 11.74 -12.79
N PRO A 150 -5.50 10.54 -12.82
CA PRO A 150 -6.75 10.31 -13.56
C PRO A 150 -7.94 11.03 -12.93
N GLY A 151 -7.84 11.40 -11.64
CA GLY A 151 -8.95 11.89 -10.84
C GLY A 151 -9.85 10.76 -10.35
N VAL A 152 -10.95 11.12 -9.70
CA VAL A 152 -11.96 10.17 -9.20
C VAL A 152 -13.26 10.29 -9.99
N PHE A 153 -14.09 9.24 -9.98
CA PHE A 153 -15.37 9.19 -10.71
C PHE A 153 -16.23 10.44 -10.48
N ALA A 154 -16.29 10.92 -9.24
CA ALA A 154 -17.09 12.10 -8.90
C ALA A 154 -16.62 13.40 -9.59
N GLN A 155 -15.37 13.46 -10.07
CA GLN A 155 -14.81 14.62 -10.78
C GLN A 155 -14.88 14.44 -12.30
N THR A 156 -14.67 13.23 -12.79
CA THR A 156 -14.47 12.96 -14.22
C THR A 156 -15.67 12.31 -14.88
N GLY A 157 -16.54 11.64 -14.13
CA GLY A 157 -17.60 10.80 -14.64
C GLY A 157 -17.13 9.50 -15.30
N MET A 158 -15.84 9.17 -15.16
CA MET A 158 -15.20 7.95 -15.67
C MET A 158 -14.49 7.21 -14.53
N GLU A 159 -14.46 5.89 -14.61
CA GLU A 159 -13.65 5.10 -13.69
C GLU A 159 -12.16 5.32 -13.97
N SER A 160 -11.35 5.45 -12.92
CA SER A 160 -9.90 5.64 -13.05
C SER A 160 -9.26 4.51 -13.86
N CYS A 161 -9.76 3.28 -13.71
CA CYS A 161 -9.32 2.11 -14.46
C CYS A 161 -9.54 2.27 -15.98
N GLU A 162 -10.68 2.81 -16.42
CA GLU A 162 -10.98 3.04 -17.84
C GLU A 162 -10.02 4.07 -18.44
N ILE A 163 -9.74 5.15 -17.71
CA ILE A 163 -8.78 6.18 -18.13
C ILE A 163 -7.39 5.58 -18.30
N ILE A 164 -6.92 4.84 -17.28
CA ILE A 164 -5.60 4.21 -17.27
C ILE A 164 -5.48 3.20 -18.42
N GLN A 165 -6.49 2.34 -18.63
CA GLN A 165 -6.51 1.37 -19.72
C GLN A 165 -6.40 2.04 -21.10
N GLY A 166 -7.11 3.14 -21.32
CA GLY A 166 -7.00 3.91 -22.56
C GLY A 166 -5.59 4.44 -22.81
N ILE A 167 -4.93 4.95 -21.75
CA ILE A 167 -3.55 5.44 -21.84
C ILE A 167 -2.59 4.29 -22.12
N VAL A 168 -2.70 3.18 -21.38
CA VAL A 168 -1.84 2.00 -21.55
C VAL A 168 -1.95 1.43 -22.96
N GLN A 169 -3.16 1.34 -23.51
CA GLN A 169 -3.37 0.88 -24.90
C GLN A 169 -2.66 1.78 -25.93
N GLN A 170 -2.61 3.08 -25.68
CA GLN A 170 -1.99 4.04 -26.59
C GLN A 170 -0.48 4.14 -26.42
N THR A 171 0.03 4.03 -25.19
CA THR A 171 1.44 4.32 -24.87
C THR A 171 2.30 3.07 -24.65
N SER A 172 1.65 1.93 -24.35
CA SER A 172 2.31 0.63 -24.11
C SER A 172 3.52 0.70 -23.17
N PRO A 173 3.39 1.20 -21.95
CA PRO A 173 4.50 1.27 -21.00
C PRO A 173 4.93 -0.15 -20.57
N ASP A 174 6.23 -0.35 -20.32
CA ASP A 174 6.74 -1.63 -19.82
C ASP A 174 6.31 -1.92 -18.38
N CYS A 175 6.11 -0.86 -17.58
CA CYS A 175 5.70 -0.98 -16.19
C CYS A 175 4.77 0.17 -15.79
N ILE A 176 3.75 -0.15 -15.00
CA ILE A 176 2.84 0.84 -14.38
C ILE A 176 3.14 0.86 -12.89
N ILE A 177 3.35 2.04 -12.33
CA ILE A 177 3.51 2.27 -10.89
C ILE A 177 2.31 3.09 -10.42
N THR A 178 1.48 2.51 -9.56
CA THR A 178 0.36 3.22 -8.95
C THR A 178 0.72 3.69 -7.54
N ILE A 179 0.32 4.90 -7.19
CA ILE A 179 0.54 5.50 -5.86
C ILE A 179 -0.82 5.91 -5.32
N ASP A 180 -1.16 5.39 -4.14
CA ASP A 180 -2.46 5.59 -3.52
C ASP A 180 -2.36 5.79 -2.00
N ALA A 181 -3.38 6.39 -1.42
CA ALA A 181 -3.57 6.51 0.02
C ALA A 181 -4.39 5.31 0.51
N LEU A 182 -3.79 4.44 1.32
CA LEU A 182 -4.42 3.22 1.80
C LEU A 182 -5.16 3.46 3.12
N ALA A 183 -6.33 2.86 3.27
CA ALA A 183 -7.05 2.82 4.53
C ALA A 183 -6.39 1.82 5.49
N ALA A 184 -6.10 2.28 6.70
CA ALA A 184 -5.63 1.44 7.81
C ALA A 184 -6.71 1.33 8.87
N ARG A 185 -6.87 0.15 9.46
CA ARG A 185 -7.77 -0.10 10.60
C ARG A 185 -7.19 0.49 11.87
N SER A 186 -5.89 0.32 12.05
CA SER A 186 -5.17 0.82 13.22
C SER A 186 -4.76 2.28 13.03
N ALA A 187 -5.19 3.16 13.95
CA ALA A 187 -4.79 4.56 13.94
C ALA A 187 -3.26 4.75 14.04
N PHE A 188 -2.55 3.80 14.65
CA PHE A 188 -1.08 3.84 14.75
C PHE A 188 -0.36 3.66 13.41
N ARG A 189 -1.05 3.13 12.40
CA ARG A 189 -0.52 2.94 11.04
C ARG A 189 -0.74 4.15 10.13
N LEU A 190 -1.57 5.09 10.55
CA LEU A 190 -1.84 6.29 9.77
C LEU A 190 -0.58 7.15 9.62
N GLY A 191 -0.19 7.42 8.37
CA GLY A 191 0.97 8.26 8.06
C GLY A 191 2.34 7.67 8.47
N THR A 192 2.39 6.40 8.87
CA THR A 192 3.61 5.75 9.40
C THR A 192 3.92 4.41 8.74
N THR A 193 3.10 3.99 7.81
CA THR A 193 3.18 2.68 7.15
C THR A 193 3.18 2.86 5.66
N VAL A 194 4.06 2.14 4.98
CA VAL A 194 4.09 2.05 3.51
C VAL A 194 3.89 0.60 3.14
N GLN A 195 2.97 0.33 2.22
CA GLN A 195 2.81 -0.98 1.60
C GLN A 195 3.25 -0.93 0.15
N LEU A 196 4.08 -1.88 -0.25
CA LEU A 196 4.51 -2.12 -1.63
C LEU A 196 3.95 -3.46 -2.09
N THR A 197 3.51 -3.56 -3.34
CA THR A 197 2.99 -4.81 -3.91
C THR A 197 3.30 -4.89 -5.40
N ASP A 198 3.41 -6.10 -5.92
CA ASP A 198 3.56 -6.39 -7.35
C ASP A 198 2.25 -6.78 -8.04
N THR A 199 1.13 -6.75 -7.32
CA THR A 199 -0.18 -7.14 -7.86
C THR A 199 -0.99 -5.98 -8.43
N GLY A 200 -0.57 -4.73 -8.20
CA GLY A 200 -1.35 -3.53 -8.45
C GLY A 200 -2.42 -3.28 -7.37
N ILE A 201 -3.29 -2.32 -7.62
CA ILE A 201 -4.37 -1.85 -6.74
C ILE A 201 -5.70 -2.18 -7.39
#